data_dc109893c2470e858307a06c45ca3798
#
_entry.id   dc109893c2470e858307a06c45ca3798
#
_cell.length_a   1.000
_cell.length_b   1.000
_cell.length_c   1.000
_cell.angle_alpha   90.00
_cell.angle_beta   90.00
_cell.angle_gamma   90.00
#
_symmetry.space_group_name_H-M   'P 1'
#
loop_
_entity.id
_entity.type
_entity.pdbx_description
1 polymer ?
#
loop_
_entity_poly.entity_id
_entity_poly.type
_entity_poly.pdbx_seq_one_letter_code
_entity_poly.pdbx_strand_id
1 'polypeptide(L)'
;NSFVSQYRIPYVYGLTVGELAVMINEEGMNRGQKGNQAPAKCKLTVIPMEGWTRDMIYEDTGLPWVLPSPNIPFKETPMYYASAGICGELYGFMNIGIGYTLPFQIFGAVWLDPNKLKERLDSYELPGISFRTIWFKPFSGSQKGQLVKGLQYFFTDYEKARLTDTQFYVIQAIAELYPDKKAFEVITGYGLFDKVCGTDYVRLELAKRYKVAD
;
A
#
# COMPACT_ATOMS: atom_id res chain seq x y z
N ASN A 1 -3.22 -16.08 7.55
CA ASN A 1 -3.63 -15.00 8.45
C ASN A 1 -2.46 -14.65 9.40
N SER A 2 -2.28 -13.40 9.69
CA SER A 2 -1.27 -12.88 10.61
C SER A 2 -1.92 -11.98 11.67
N PHE A 3 -1.13 -11.47 12.63
CA PHE A 3 -1.67 -10.50 13.58
C PHE A 3 -1.99 -9.14 12.92
N VAL A 4 -1.37 -8.84 11.76
CA VAL A 4 -1.61 -7.63 10.96
C VAL A 4 -2.83 -7.82 10.05
N SER A 5 -2.97 -9.01 9.46
CA SER A 5 -4.03 -9.37 8.52
C SER A 5 -4.79 -10.58 9.05
N GLN A 6 -5.63 -10.34 10.06
CA GLN A 6 -6.34 -11.40 10.79
C GLN A 6 -7.50 -11.98 9.99
N TYR A 7 -8.14 -11.15 9.19
CA TYR A 7 -9.37 -11.49 8.47
C TYR A 7 -9.14 -11.54 6.97
N ARG A 8 -9.87 -12.41 6.29
CA ARG A 8 -9.82 -12.53 4.84
C ARG A 8 -10.72 -11.48 4.19
N ILE A 9 -10.24 -10.26 4.15
CA ILE A 9 -10.89 -9.12 3.51
C ILE A 9 -9.93 -8.50 2.47
N PRO A 10 -10.43 -7.77 1.45
CA PRO A 10 -9.58 -7.01 0.54
C PRO A 10 -8.71 -6.01 1.29
N TYR A 11 -7.53 -5.67 0.74
CA TYR A 11 -6.64 -4.67 1.32
C TYR A 11 -7.31 -3.29 1.40
N VAL A 12 -7.97 -2.89 0.33
CA VAL A 12 -8.90 -1.76 0.34
C VAL A 12 -10.32 -2.33 0.45
N TYR A 13 -10.87 -2.32 1.65
CA TYR A 13 -12.21 -2.83 1.92
C TYR A 13 -13.23 -1.69 2.00
N GLY A 14 -14.39 -1.85 1.39
CA GLY A 14 -15.43 -0.82 1.28
C GLY A 14 -16.36 -0.68 2.49
N LEU A 15 -15.90 -0.99 3.70
CA LEU A 15 -16.68 -0.95 4.94
C LEU A 15 -16.19 0.19 5.84
N THR A 16 -17.11 0.80 6.60
CA THR A 16 -16.72 1.62 7.75
C THR A 16 -16.16 0.72 8.86
N VAL A 17 -15.42 1.31 9.78
CA VAL A 17 -14.91 0.57 10.96
C VAL A 17 -16.04 -0.08 11.75
N GLY A 18 -17.18 0.61 11.88
CA GLY A 18 -18.38 0.08 12.54
C GLY A 18 -18.98 -1.12 11.82
N GLU A 19 -19.14 -1.04 10.49
CA GLU A 19 -19.61 -2.15 9.65
C GLU A 19 -18.66 -3.37 9.73
N LEU A 20 -17.36 -3.14 9.66
CA LEU A 20 -16.36 -4.19 9.81
C LEU A 20 -16.45 -4.85 11.20
N ALA A 21 -16.60 -4.04 12.25
CA ALA A 21 -16.75 -4.57 13.62
C ALA A 21 -18.01 -5.42 13.77
N VAL A 22 -19.15 -5.00 13.20
CA VAL A 22 -20.39 -5.78 13.17
C VAL A 22 -20.18 -7.09 12.43
N MET A 23 -19.61 -7.06 11.24
CA MET A 23 -19.33 -8.25 10.44
C MET A 23 -18.44 -9.25 11.21
N ILE A 24 -17.35 -8.78 11.82
CA ILE A 24 -16.46 -9.62 12.61
C ILE A 24 -17.20 -10.26 13.81
N ASN A 25 -18.02 -9.46 14.49
CA ASN A 25 -18.75 -9.92 15.68
C ASN A 25 -19.87 -10.92 15.34
N GLU A 26 -20.63 -10.66 14.27
CA GLU A 26 -21.76 -11.49 13.88
C GLU A 26 -21.34 -12.79 13.17
N GLU A 27 -20.38 -12.70 12.27
CA GLU A 27 -19.89 -13.86 11.50
C GLU A 27 -18.90 -14.72 12.33
N GLY A 28 -18.54 -14.30 13.52
CA GLY A 28 -17.63 -15.03 14.39
C GLY A 28 -16.21 -15.14 13.80
N MET A 29 -15.78 -14.11 13.04
CA MET A 29 -14.45 -14.06 12.44
C MET A 29 -13.34 -13.86 13.47
N ASN A 30 -13.67 -13.43 14.69
CA ASN A 30 -12.77 -13.19 15.82
C ASN A 30 -12.26 -14.49 16.47
N ARG A 31 -11.85 -15.47 15.69
CA ARG A 31 -11.22 -16.69 16.20
C ARG A 31 -9.92 -16.32 16.89
N GLY A 32 -9.81 -16.67 18.17
CA GLY A 32 -8.58 -16.46 18.94
C GLY A 32 -7.35 -17.03 18.20
N GLN A 33 -6.20 -16.46 18.43
CA GLN A 33 -4.93 -16.80 17.75
C GLN A 33 -4.53 -18.29 17.83
N LYS A 34 -5.21 -19.10 18.62
CA LYS A 34 -4.95 -20.53 18.81
C LYS A 34 -6.01 -21.45 18.16
N GLY A 35 -6.66 -21.02 17.10
CA GLY A 35 -7.36 -21.93 16.15
C GLY A 35 -8.53 -22.78 16.65
N ASN A 36 -8.68 -23.00 17.96
CA ASN A 36 -9.64 -23.93 18.57
C ASN A 36 -10.59 -23.29 19.57
N GLN A 37 -10.59 -21.97 19.71
CA GLN A 37 -11.56 -21.30 20.58
C GLN A 37 -12.80 -20.92 19.79
N ALA A 38 -13.99 -21.16 20.37
CA ALA A 38 -15.24 -20.66 19.83
C ALA A 38 -15.15 -19.14 19.60
N PRO A 39 -15.73 -18.61 18.51
CA PRO A 39 -15.75 -17.18 18.26
C PRO A 39 -16.37 -16.46 19.46
N ALA A 40 -15.64 -15.51 20.03
CA ALA A 40 -16.17 -14.69 21.12
C ALA A 40 -17.04 -13.58 20.53
N LYS A 41 -18.34 -13.55 20.84
CA LYS A 41 -19.22 -12.42 20.55
C LYS A 41 -19.22 -11.45 21.73
N CYS A 42 -19.24 -10.16 21.43
CA CYS A 42 -19.41 -9.13 22.44
C CYS A 42 -20.74 -8.37 22.22
N LYS A 43 -21.21 -7.68 23.24
CA LYS A 43 -22.29 -6.69 23.06
C LYS A 43 -21.70 -5.47 22.41
N LEU A 44 -21.92 -5.33 21.11
CA LEU A 44 -21.39 -4.25 20.28
C LEU A 44 -22.48 -3.19 20.05
N THR A 45 -22.12 -1.94 20.26
CA THR A 45 -22.94 -0.79 19.86
C THR A 45 -22.11 0.09 18.95
N VAL A 46 -22.55 0.26 17.70
CA VAL A 46 -21.93 1.17 16.73
C VAL A 46 -22.66 2.50 16.78
N ILE A 47 -21.94 3.59 16.93
CA ILE A 47 -22.47 4.95 16.83
C ILE A 47 -22.12 5.47 15.42
N PRO A 48 -23.11 5.60 14.52
CA PRO A 48 -22.87 6.06 13.17
C PRO A 48 -22.49 7.53 13.14
N MET A 49 -21.73 7.90 12.11
CA MET A 49 -21.48 9.32 11.79
C MET A 49 -22.74 9.92 11.16
N GLU A 50 -23.09 11.16 11.56
CA GLU A 50 -24.15 11.91 10.93
C GLU A 50 -23.62 12.64 9.69
N GLY A 51 -24.43 12.68 8.61
CA GLY A 51 -24.12 13.42 7.39
C GLY A 51 -23.02 12.83 6.52
N TRP A 52 -22.48 11.66 6.86
CA TRP A 52 -21.49 10.96 6.04
C TRP A 52 -22.17 9.99 5.07
N THR A 53 -21.68 9.98 3.83
CA THR A 53 -22.08 9.02 2.79
C THR A 53 -20.84 8.32 2.22
N ARG A 54 -21.02 7.13 1.63
CA ARG A 54 -19.92 6.26 1.19
C ARG A 54 -19.11 6.83 0.01
N ASP A 55 -19.69 7.69 -0.77
CA ASP A 55 -19.08 8.38 -1.91
C ASP A 55 -18.27 9.63 -1.53
N MET A 56 -18.34 10.05 -0.26
CA MET A 56 -17.55 11.18 0.24
C MET A 56 -16.05 10.84 0.28
N ILE A 57 -15.24 11.78 -0.19
CA ILE A 57 -13.82 11.88 0.16
C ILE A 57 -13.67 12.79 1.39
N TYR A 58 -12.48 12.85 2.00
CA TYR A 58 -12.30 13.60 3.24
C TYR A 58 -12.63 15.10 3.10
N GLU A 59 -12.36 15.67 1.92
CA GLU A 59 -12.68 17.07 1.57
C GLU A 59 -14.15 17.41 1.74
N ASP A 60 -15.03 16.51 1.38
CA ASP A 60 -16.49 16.72 1.42
C ASP A 60 -17.01 16.84 2.84
N THR A 61 -16.24 16.38 3.82
CA THR A 61 -16.61 16.49 5.25
C THR A 61 -16.48 17.91 5.78
N GLY A 62 -15.71 18.79 5.13
CA GLY A 62 -15.38 20.12 5.62
C GLY A 62 -14.55 20.16 6.91
N LEU A 63 -14.10 19.00 7.42
CA LEU A 63 -13.35 18.91 8.66
C LEU A 63 -11.86 19.22 8.45
N PRO A 64 -11.19 19.83 9.45
CA PRO A 64 -9.75 20.00 9.43
C PRO A 64 -9.06 18.65 9.50
N TRP A 65 -8.01 18.44 8.69
CA TRP A 65 -7.22 17.23 8.77
C TRP A 65 -6.45 17.16 10.10
N VAL A 66 -6.72 16.12 10.87
CA VAL A 66 -5.92 15.76 12.05
C VAL A 66 -5.13 14.53 11.70
N LEU A 67 -3.81 14.64 11.57
CA LEU A 67 -2.96 13.55 11.13
C LEU A 67 -3.00 12.36 12.11
N PRO A 68 -3.36 11.16 11.65
CA PRO A 68 -3.43 9.97 12.50
C PRO A 68 -2.05 9.35 12.74
N SER A 69 -1.05 9.71 11.95
CA SER A 69 0.31 9.20 12.01
C SER A 69 1.29 10.23 11.42
N PRO A 70 2.55 10.30 11.88
CA PRO A 70 3.57 11.15 11.27
C PRO A 70 3.79 10.89 9.78
N ASN A 71 3.50 9.67 9.32
CA ASN A 71 3.62 9.29 7.91
C ASN A 71 2.32 9.47 7.11
N ILE A 72 1.25 10.00 7.73
CA ILE A 72 -0.01 10.36 7.08
C ILE A 72 -0.29 11.85 7.31
N PRO A 73 0.58 12.75 6.81
CA PRO A 73 0.52 14.18 7.12
C PRO A 73 -0.60 14.91 6.36
N PHE A 74 -1.05 14.41 5.24
CA PHE A 74 -2.03 15.03 4.38
C PHE A 74 -3.26 14.15 4.21
N LYS A 75 -4.40 14.77 3.95
CA LYS A 75 -5.70 14.10 3.78
C LYS A 75 -5.75 13.12 2.60
N GLU A 76 -4.92 13.34 1.57
CA GLU A 76 -4.78 12.45 0.40
C GLU A 76 -3.84 11.26 0.69
N THR A 77 -3.01 11.33 1.74
CA THR A 77 -1.99 10.30 2.02
C THR A 77 -2.55 8.89 2.21
N PRO A 78 -3.75 8.67 2.79
CA PRO A 78 -4.36 7.33 2.87
C PRO A 78 -4.54 6.65 1.51
N MET A 79 -4.87 7.40 0.45
CA MET A 79 -4.99 6.86 -0.91
C MET A 79 -3.63 6.39 -1.44
N TYR A 80 -2.60 7.19 -1.22
CA TYR A 80 -1.22 6.82 -1.57
C TYR A 80 -0.70 5.65 -0.74
N TYR A 81 -1.07 5.57 0.54
CA TYR A 81 -0.74 4.40 1.38
C TYR A 81 -1.29 3.11 0.79
N ALA A 82 -2.53 3.10 0.30
CA ALA A 82 -3.12 1.94 -0.35
C ALA A 82 -2.32 1.47 -1.59
N SER A 83 -1.61 2.39 -2.24
CA SER A 83 -0.88 2.15 -3.50
C SER A 83 0.61 1.85 -3.33
N ALA A 84 1.18 2.05 -2.15
CA ALA A 84 2.62 1.89 -1.91
C ALA A 84 2.96 1.13 -0.62
N GLY A 85 2.02 1.05 0.34
CA GLY A 85 2.29 0.55 1.68
C GLY A 85 2.80 -0.89 1.71
N ILE A 86 2.24 -1.78 0.91
CA ILE A 86 2.69 -3.20 0.85
C ILE A 86 4.11 -3.28 0.29
N CYS A 87 4.44 -2.48 -0.73
CA CYS A 87 5.80 -2.42 -1.30
C CYS A 87 6.82 -1.92 -0.27
N GLY A 88 6.40 -1.01 0.63
CA GLY A 88 7.23 -0.51 1.71
C GLY A 88 7.67 -1.57 2.72
N GLU A 89 6.93 -2.67 2.82
CA GLU A 89 7.27 -3.82 3.67
C GLU A 89 8.39 -4.69 3.09
N LEU A 90 8.83 -4.43 1.87
CA LEU A 90 10.03 -4.98 1.25
C LEU A 90 11.23 -4.10 1.64
N TYR A 91 11.59 -4.13 2.93
CA TYR A 91 12.61 -3.25 3.50
C TYR A 91 13.96 -3.35 2.76
N GLY A 92 14.49 -2.20 2.37
CA GLY A 92 15.75 -2.12 1.62
C GLY A 92 15.61 -2.28 0.11
N PHE A 93 14.45 -2.68 -0.40
CA PHE A 93 14.21 -2.77 -1.84
C PHE A 93 14.14 -1.38 -2.46
N MET A 94 13.23 -0.55 -1.98
CA MET A 94 13.12 0.83 -2.42
C MET A 94 12.60 1.73 -1.29
N ASN A 95 12.73 3.05 -1.49
CA ASN A 95 12.11 4.06 -0.66
C ASN A 95 10.75 4.43 -1.25
N ILE A 96 9.72 4.45 -0.40
CA ILE A 96 8.34 4.84 -0.76
C ILE A 96 7.97 6.23 -0.26
N GLY A 97 8.95 7.12 -0.10
CA GLY A 97 8.75 8.48 0.41
C GLY A 97 8.83 8.59 1.94
N ILE A 98 8.99 7.47 2.66
CA ILE A 98 9.19 7.49 4.12
C ILE A 98 10.54 8.12 4.45
N GLY A 99 10.53 9.06 5.40
CA GLY A 99 11.70 9.88 5.70
C GLY A 99 11.90 11.04 4.74
N TYR A 100 10.89 11.39 3.98
CA TYR A 100 10.81 12.57 3.12
C TYR A 100 9.44 13.23 3.24
N THR A 101 9.26 14.40 2.62
CA THR A 101 8.00 15.19 2.72
C THR A 101 6.82 14.63 1.94
N LEU A 102 7.03 13.55 1.17
CA LEU A 102 6.02 12.92 0.30
C LEU A 102 5.85 11.42 0.64
N PRO A 103 5.44 11.08 1.88
CA PRO A 103 5.28 9.69 2.28
C PRO A 103 4.25 8.98 1.40
N PHE A 104 4.60 7.77 0.94
CA PHE A 104 3.81 6.91 0.05
C PHE A 104 3.58 7.44 -1.37
N GLN A 105 4.02 8.66 -1.71
CA GLN A 105 3.82 9.27 -3.02
C GLN A 105 4.98 9.04 -3.99
N ILE A 106 5.99 8.28 -3.58
CA ILE A 106 7.23 8.09 -4.32
C ILE A 106 7.58 6.60 -4.36
N PHE A 107 8.18 6.18 -5.47
CA PHE A 107 8.93 4.93 -5.58
C PHE A 107 10.35 5.24 -6.06
N GLY A 108 11.36 4.96 -5.25
CA GLY A 108 12.72 5.33 -5.60
C GLY A 108 13.81 4.46 -4.98
N ALA A 109 14.97 4.43 -5.64
CA ALA A 109 16.18 3.78 -5.16
C ALA A 109 17.43 4.50 -5.67
N VAL A 110 18.56 4.34 -4.99
CA VAL A 110 19.83 4.98 -5.40
C VAL A 110 20.33 4.47 -6.75
N TRP A 111 20.07 3.22 -7.08
CA TRP A 111 20.51 2.53 -8.31
C TRP A 111 19.55 2.73 -9.50
N LEU A 112 18.38 3.30 -9.28
CA LEU A 112 17.32 3.39 -10.28
C LEU A 112 17.58 4.51 -11.30
N ASP A 113 17.21 4.27 -12.58
CA ASP A 113 17.05 5.28 -13.60
C ASP A 113 15.57 5.70 -13.68
N PRO A 114 15.22 6.91 -13.23
CA PRO A 114 13.83 7.33 -13.17
C PRO A 114 13.18 7.51 -14.54
N ASN A 115 13.96 7.82 -15.60
CA ASN A 115 13.39 7.97 -16.94
C ASN A 115 12.97 6.61 -17.51
N LYS A 116 13.82 5.60 -17.36
CA LYS A 116 13.49 4.23 -17.81
C LYS A 116 12.29 3.67 -17.06
N LEU A 117 12.23 3.89 -15.74
CA LEU A 117 11.08 3.42 -14.94
C LEU A 117 9.80 4.14 -15.36
N LYS A 118 9.87 5.46 -15.60
CA LYS A 118 8.73 6.25 -16.08
C LYS A 118 8.21 5.72 -17.41
N GLU A 119 9.11 5.59 -18.41
CA GLU A 119 8.77 5.08 -19.73
C GLU A 119 8.09 3.70 -19.65
N ARG A 120 8.62 2.81 -18.81
CA ARG A 120 8.04 1.48 -18.63
C ARG A 120 6.64 1.54 -17.98
N LEU A 121 6.45 2.32 -16.92
CA LEU A 121 5.14 2.44 -16.25
C LEU A 121 4.12 3.16 -17.13
N ASP A 122 4.53 4.18 -17.88
CA ASP A 122 3.66 4.85 -18.86
C ASP A 122 3.17 3.86 -19.94
N SER A 123 4.03 2.90 -20.36
CA SER A 123 3.66 1.89 -21.35
C SER A 123 2.61 0.87 -20.87
N TYR A 124 2.34 0.82 -19.58
CA TYR A 124 1.25 -0.02 -19.03
C TYR A 124 -0.12 0.68 -19.10
N GLU A 125 -0.15 1.96 -19.44
CA GLU A 125 -1.39 2.76 -19.57
C GLU A 125 -2.30 2.64 -18.34
N LEU A 126 -1.72 2.70 -17.14
CA LEU A 126 -2.46 2.51 -15.88
C LEU A 126 -3.53 3.61 -15.74
N PRO A 127 -4.82 3.24 -15.62
CA PRO A 127 -5.89 4.21 -15.62
C PRO A 127 -5.84 5.08 -14.36
N GLY A 128 -6.08 6.38 -14.50
CA GLY A 128 -6.21 7.32 -13.38
C GLY A 128 -4.93 7.63 -12.63
N ILE A 129 -3.75 7.27 -13.17
CA ILE A 129 -2.44 7.50 -12.55
C ILE A 129 -1.49 8.12 -13.56
N SER A 130 -0.65 9.03 -13.10
CA SER A 130 0.45 9.62 -13.86
C SER A 130 1.74 9.67 -13.06
N PHE A 131 2.88 9.70 -13.75
CA PHE A 131 4.21 9.65 -13.13
C PHE A 131 5.06 10.82 -13.57
N ARG A 132 5.89 11.34 -12.64
CA ARG A 132 6.99 12.25 -12.94
C ARG A 132 8.27 11.79 -12.26
N THR A 133 9.40 12.10 -12.84
CA THR A 133 10.73 11.84 -12.25
C THR A 133 10.99 12.75 -11.05
N ILE A 134 11.67 12.21 -10.03
CA ILE A 134 12.06 12.94 -8.82
C ILE A 134 13.43 12.48 -8.33
N TRP A 135 14.17 13.42 -7.73
CA TRP A 135 15.42 13.19 -7.00
C TRP A 135 15.25 13.75 -5.60
N PHE A 136 15.59 12.97 -4.58
CA PHE A 136 15.41 13.40 -3.20
C PHE A 136 16.43 12.75 -2.25
N LYS A 137 16.59 13.32 -1.06
CA LYS A 137 17.40 12.74 0.02
C LYS A 137 16.51 12.51 1.23
N PRO A 138 16.22 11.26 1.61
CA PRO A 138 15.50 10.98 2.85
C PRO A 138 16.31 11.45 4.06
N PHE A 139 15.66 12.06 5.03
CA PHE A 139 16.29 12.46 6.31
C PHE A 139 16.23 11.34 7.35
N SER A 140 15.41 10.29 7.12
CA SER A 140 15.30 9.11 7.99
C SER A 140 14.95 7.87 7.17
N GLY A 141 14.93 6.70 7.83
CA GLY A 141 14.51 5.44 7.21
C GLY A 141 15.51 4.87 6.20
N SER A 142 14.97 4.08 5.26
CA SER A 142 15.77 3.45 4.21
C SER A 142 16.45 4.48 3.31
N GLN A 143 17.72 4.26 3.00
CA GLN A 143 18.55 5.10 2.12
C GLN A 143 18.74 6.54 2.66
N LYS A 144 18.67 6.73 3.99
CA LYS A 144 18.89 8.03 4.67
C LYS A 144 20.15 8.73 4.15
N GLY A 145 20.03 10.02 3.79
CA GLY A 145 21.13 10.88 3.37
C GLY A 145 21.69 10.58 1.97
N GLN A 146 21.25 9.52 1.30
CA GLN A 146 21.67 9.18 -0.05
C GLN A 146 20.81 9.92 -1.08
N LEU A 147 21.35 10.18 -2.28
CA LEU A 147 20.55 10.70 -3.40
C LEU A 147 19.73 9.56 -4.00
N VAL A 148 18.47 9.52 -3.66
CA VAL A 148 17.50 8.59 -4.22
C VAL A 148 16.92 9.17 -5.50
N LYS A 149 16.75 8.32 -6.50
CA LYS A 149 16.15 8.64 -7.78
C LYS A 149 14.91 7.78 -7.99
N GLY A 150 13.86 8.35 -8.53
CA GLY A 150 12.61 7.61 -8.67
C GLY A 150 11.50 8.39 -9.33
N LEU A 151 10.28 7.95 -9.05
CA LEU A 151 9.07 8.56 -9.56
C LEU A 151 8.18 9.03 -8.41
N GLN A 152 7.66 10.23 -8.54
CA GLN A 152 6.45 10.64 -7.85
C GLN A 152 5.27 10.29 -8.74
N TYR A 153 4.20 9.78 -8.16
CA TYR A 153 2.97 9.50 -8.89
C TYR A 153 1.79 10.33 -8.34
N PHE A 154 0.79 10.50 -9.18
CA PHE A 154 -0.40 11.30 -8.91
C PHE A 154 -1.63 10.54 -9.36
N PHE A 155 -2.68 10.61 -8.57
CA PHE A 155 -3.99 10.18 -9.02
C PHE A 155 -4.63 11.30 -9.84
N THR A 156 -4.89 11.03 -11.11
CA THR A 156 -5.62 11.92 -12.03
C THR A 156 -7.12 11.61 -12.03
N ASP A 157 -7.49 10.40 -11.60
CA ASP A 157 -8.86 9.95 -11.48
C ASP A 157 -8.90 8.79 -10.47
N TYR A 158 -9.42 9.06 -9.27
CA TYR A 158 -9.47 8.06 -8.18
C TYR A 158 -10.43 6.91 -8.47
N GLU A 159 -11.50 7.15 -9.24
CA GLU A 159 -12.50 6.13 -9.54
C GLU A 159 -11.96 5.08 -10.52
N LYS A 160 -11.07 5.49 -11.42
CA LYS A 160 -10.42 4.60 -12.39
C LYS A 160 -9.16 3.95 -11.85
N ALA A 161 -8.50 4.60 -10.88
CA ALA A 161 -7.22 4.13 -10.37
C ALA A 161 -7.36 2.81 -9.59
N ARG A 162 -6.60 1.80 -10.01
CA ARG A 162 -6.50 0.52 -9.29
C ARG A 162 -5.44 0.67 -8.21
N LEU A 163 -5.83 1.26 -7.07
CA LEU A 163 -4.91 1.72 -6.03
C LEU A 163 -3.88 0.65 -5.62
N THR A 164 -4.35 -0.51 -5.19
CA THR A 164 -3.49 -1.57 -4.67
C THR A 164 -2.56 -2.15 -5.74
N ASP A 165 -3.00 -2.20 -6.99
CA ASP A 165 -2.23 -2.82 -8.09
C ASP A 165 -1.01 -1.98 -8.47
N THR A 166 -1.04 -0.66 -8.28
CA THR A 166 0.04 0.27 -8.66
C THR A 166 1.41 -0.20 -8.18
N GLN A 167 1.52 -0.59 -6.92
CA GLN A 167 2.80 -1.04 -6.33
C GLN A 167 3.31 -2.35 -6.96
N PHE A 168 2.42 -3.23 -7.38
CA PHE A 168 2.80 -4.49 -8.04
C PHE A 168 3.28 -4.23 -9.47
N TYR A 169 2.68 -3.27 -10.20
CA TYR A 169 3.19 -2.82 -11.49
C TYR A 169 4.58 -2.19 -11.37
N VAL A 170 4.86 -1.46 -10.29
CA VAL A 170 6.22 -0.95 -10.02
C VAL A 170 7.20 -2.10 -9.79
N ILE A 171 6.84 -3.13 -9.01
CA ILE A 171 7.68 -4.32 -8.81
C ILE A 171 7.92 -5.04 -10.14
N GLN A 172 6.90 -5.19 -10.98
CA GLN A 172 7.01 -5.78 -12.32
C GLN A 172 7.95 -4.97 -13.20
N ALA A 173 7.75 -3.65 -13.32
CA ALA A 173 8.58 -2.78 -14.14
C ALA A 173 10.06 -2.84 -13.74
N ILE A 174 10.34 -2.89 -12.44
CA ILE A 174 11.70 -3.06 -11.93
C ILE A 174 12.28 -4.41 -12.31
N ALA A 175 11.53 -5.49 -12.18
CA ALA A 175 12.01 -6.83 -12.54
C ALA A 175 12.33 -6.95 -14.04
N GLU A 176 11.57 -6.25 -14.89
CA GLU A 176 11.80 -6.20 -16.35
C GLU A 176 13.02 -5.36 -16.72
N LEU A 177 13.19 -4.20 -16.07
CA LEU A 177 14.30 -3.26 -16.37
C LEU A 177 15.63 -3.67 -15.72
N TYR A 178 15.56 -4.31 -14.56
CA TYR A 178 16.69 -4.65 -13.71
C TYR A 178 16.60 -6.10 -13.24
N PRO A 179 16.93 -7.08 -14.09
CA PRO A 179 16.81 -8.50 -13.74
C PRO A 179 17.62 -8.91 -12.50
N ASP A 180 18.70 -8.17 -12.19
CA ASP A 180 19.56 -8.34 -11.01
C ASP A 180 18.99 -7.66 -9.74
N LYS A 181 17.86 -6.95 -9.84
CA LYS A 181 17.19 -6.22 -8.75
C LYS A 181 15.76 -6.68 -8.51
N LYS A 182 15.42 -7.88 -8.87
CA LYS A 182 14.09 -8.44 -8.61
C LYS A 182 13.82 -8.52 -7.11
N ALA A 183 12.70 -7.96 -6.67
CA ALA A 183 12.40 -7.72 -5.26
C ALA A 183 12.61 -8.94 -4.37
N PHE A 184 12.07 -10.09 -4.74
CA PHE A 184 12.10 -11.30 -3.91
C PHE A 184 13.38 -12.13 -4.08
N GLU A 185 14.30 -11.73 -4.94
CA GLU A 185 15.61 -12.36 -5.13
C GLU A 185 16.72 -11.58 -4.41
N VAL A 186 16.59 -10.25 -4.28
CA VAL A 186 17.62 -9.40 -3.68
C VAL A 186 17.42 -9.14 -2.19
N ILE A 187 16.22 -9.35 -1.66
CA ILE A 187 15.91 -9.17 -0.24
C ILE A 187 15.53 -10.50 0.40
N THR A 188 15.97 -10.67 1.66
CA THR A 188 15.63 -11.84 2.48
C THR A 188 14.61 -11.53 3.57
N GLY A 189 14.28 -10.24 3.75
CA GLY A 189 13.41 -9.74 4.81
C GLY A 189 11.96 -9.49 4.38
N TYR A 190 11.31 -10.39 3.68
CA TYR A 190 9.92 -10.24 3.20
C TYR A 190 8.84 -10.78 4.16
N GLY A 191 9.22 -11.17 5.37
CA GLY A 191 8.25 -11.72 6.34
C GLY A 191 7.15 -10.74 6.75
N LEU A 192 7.39 -9.43 6.71
CA LEU A 192 6.36 -8.43 6.99
C LEU A 192 5.44 -8.23 5.78
N PHE A 193 5.97 -8.31 4.57
CA PHE A 193 5.17 -8.34 3.34
C PHE A 193 4.12 -9.47 3.39
N ASP A 194 4.54 -10.71 3.69
CA ASP A 194 3.63 -11.85 3.82
C ASP A 194 2.59 -11.65 4.93
N LYS A 195 2.99 -11.01 6.05
CA LYS A 195 2.08 -10.71 7.16
C LYS A 195 1.02 -9.67 6.78
N VAL A 196 1.39 -8.64 6.03
CA VAL A 196 0.45 -7.60 5.56
C VAL A 196 -0.49 -8.17 4.49
N CYS A 197 0.02 -8.99 3.58
CA CYS A 197 -0.82 -9.71 2.61
C CYS A 197 -1.70 -10.79 3.28
N GLY A 198 -1.38 -11.20 4.51
CA GLY A 198 -2.07 -12.29 5.23
C GLY A 198 -1.76 -13.68 4.69
N THR A 199 -0.87 -13.79 3.72
CA THR A 199 -0.47 -15.02 3.02
C THR A 199 0.87 -14.81 2.32
N ASP A 200 1.63 -15.88 2.14
CA ASP A 200 2.82 -15.90 1.28
C ASP A 200 2.47 -16.12 -0.20
N TYR A 201 1.22 -16.46 -0.50
CA TYR A 201 0.77 -16.78 -1.86
C TYR A 201 1.04 -15.64 -2.86
N VAL A 202 0.76 -14.38 -2.48
CA VAL A 202 0.99 -13.21 -3.34
C VAL A 202 2.45 -13.11 -3.74
N ARG A 203 3.36 -13.25 -2.76
CA ARG A 203 4.81 -13.23 -3.02
C ARG A 203 5.24 -14.40 -3.91
N LEU A 204 4.79 -15.61 -3.59
CA LEU A 204 5.17 -16.82 -4.32
C LEU A 204 4.68 -16.78 -5.79
N GLU A 205 3.47 -16.31 -6.02
CA GLU A 205 2.94 -16.18 -7.39
C GLU A 205 3.63 -15.05 -8.16
N LEU A 206 3.81 -13.89 -7.52
CA LEU A 206 4.48 -12.76 -8.17
C LEU A 206 5.95 -13.08 -8.48
N ALA A 207 6.66 -13.79 -7.60
CA ALA A 207 8.06 -14.19 -7.81
C ALA A 207 8.26 -15.15 -9.00
N LYS A 208 7.24 -15.93 -9.37
CA LYS A 208 7.35 -16.86 -10.52
C LYS A 208 7.54 -16.14 -11.85
N ARG A 209 6.83 -15.06 -12.08
CA ARG A 209 6.75 -14.40 -13.39
C ARG A 209 6.99 -12.90 -13.35
N TYR A 210 6.89 -12.27 -12.18
CA TYR A 210 6.89 -10.80 -12.00
C TYR A 210 5.89 -10.12 -12.93
N LYS A 211 4.68 -10.67 -13.06
CA LYS A 211 3.56 -10.14 -13.82
C LYS A 211 2.34 -9.94 -12.94
N VAL A 212 1.68 -8.79 -13.09
CA VAL A 212 0.50 -8.41 -12.29
C VAL A 212 -0.80 -8.95 -12.90
N ALA A 213 -0.89 -8.95 -14.20
CA ALA A 213 -2.07 -9.41 -14.94
C ALA A 213 -1.69 -10.28 -16.11
N ASP A 214 -2.51 -11.27 -16.40
CA ASP A 214 -2.75 -11.93 -17.67
C ASP A 214 -4.23 -11.90 -17.93
#